data_983ede68463e7f4dde27f62892dc04cf
#
_entry.id   983ede68463e7f4dde27f62892dc04cf
#
_cell.length_a   1.000
_cell.length_b   1.000
_cell.length_c   1.000
_cell.angle_alpha   90.00
_cell.angle_beta   90.00
_cell.angle_gamma   90.00
#
_symmetry.space_group_name_H-M   'P 1'
#
loop_
_entity.id
_entity.type
_entity.pdbx_description
1 polymer ?
#
loop_
_entity_poly.entity_id
_entity_poly.type
_entity_poly.pdbx_seq_one_letter_code
_entity_poly.pdbx_strand_id
1 'polypeptide(L)'
;MLAAGVPCQNSANDRHGVGGQQGGIPMAEMPQYIEELLAMIEWANGDPATSKWAKMRAEAGHPKPFGLKYIGIGNEDIISTVFEERYEMICKAIRERYPEIRICGTVGPFHTPSADYIEGWDFTRKHPQLQDMVDEHYYESTGWFMHHRDYYDGYDRQLPKVYLGEYAASTKARRPNVETALAEALYLTDIERNGDVVAMTSYAPLLAKDGHHNWDPDMIYFSNTEVRPTPAYETQRLFSVYGGDRYVKTTLKSDAKVAHRLGASLVKDSKTGRRYLKLVNALPVALKLTLEVITLPEGTTAEGFCGMPEEQQVKVTTEPLVIEGNSIVLPPYAIRVVSL
;
A
#
# COMPACT_ATOMS: atom_id res chain seq x y z
N MET A 1 -10.51 -5.97 3.55
CA MET A 1 -9.78 -6.55 4.71
C MET A 1 -10.45 -6.04 5.97
N LEU A 2 -10.59 -6.86 7.01
CA LEU A 2 -10.91 -6.44 8.36
C LEU A 2 -9.61 -6.46 9.18
N ALA A 3 -9.57 -5.67 10.26
CA ALA A 3 -8.42 -5.65 11.17
C ALA A 3 -8.89 -5.92 12.60
N ALA A 4 -8.08 -6.62 13.37
CA ALA A 4 -8.27 -6.88 14.78
C ALA A 4 -6.93 -6.70 15.52
N GLY A 5 -6.96 -6.07 16.69
CA GLY A 5 -5.78 -5.89 17.52
C GLY A 5 -5.31 -7.21 18.13
N VAL A 6 -4.05 -7.26 18.54
CA VAL A 6 -3.56 -8.27 19.48
C VAL A 6 -3.62 -7.63 20.86
N PRO A 7 -4.45 -8.15 21.79
CA PRO A 7 -4.73 -7.49 23.06
C PRO A 7 -3.55 -7.66 24.05
N CYS A 8 -2.45 -6.99 23.74
CA CYS A 8 -1.24 -6.92 24.58
C CYS A 8 -0.93 -5.47 24.95
N GLN A 9 -0.11 -5.27 26.00
CA GLN A 9 0.15 -3.96 26.60
C GLN A 9 1.06 -3.02 25.77
N ASN A 10 1.61 -3.47 24.66
CA ASN A 10 2.76 -2.82 24.04
C ASN A 10 2.50 -2.52 22.56
N SER A 11 1.58 -1.58 22.26
CA SER A 11 1.59 -0.97 20.93
C SER A 11 2.59 0.20 20.88
N ALA A 12 3.16 0.49 19.72
CA ALA A 12 4.04 1.65 19.53
C ALA A 12 3.30 2.97 19.84
N ASN A 13 1.99 3.00 19.68
CA ASN A 13 1.12 4.12 20.03
C ASN A 13 1.09 4.40 21.54
N ASP A 14 1.35 3.41 22.41
CA ASP A 14 1.41 3.58 23.86
C ASP A 14 2.63 4.36 24.30
N ARG A 15 3.69 4.46 23.48
CA ARG A 15 4.91 5.23 23.78
C ARG A 15 4.69 6.75 23.76
N HIS A 16 3.63 7.22 23.13
CA HIS A 16 3.34 8.65 23.01
C HIS A 16 2.44 9.23 24.11
N GLY A 17 2.21 8.47 25.16
CA GLY A 17 1.58 8.99 26.38
C GLY A 17 0.16 9.54 26.22
N VAL A 18 -0.55 9.14 25.19
CA VAL A 18 -1.94 9.50 25.05
C VAL A 18 -2.78 8.52 25.86
N GLY A 19 -2.76 8.79 27.14
CA GLY A 19 -3.85 8.46 28.02
C GLY A 19 -4.14 7.00 28.31
N GLY A 20 -3.65 6.54 29.44
CA GLY A 20 -4.28 5.48 30.18
C GLY A 20 -3.65 4.11 29.97
N GLN A 21 -3.46 3.44 31.03
CA GLN A 21 -3.07 2.04 31.14
C GLN A 21 -3.93 1.17 30.23
N GLN A 22 -3.50 0.97 28.99
CA GLN A 22 -4.07 -0.09 28.16
C GLN A 22 -3.38 -1.40 28.57
N GLY A 23 -3.85 -1.98 29.65
CA GLY A 23 -3.55 -3.35 29.98
C GLY A 23 -4.12 -4.24 28.87
N GLY A 24 -3.32 -5.19 28.38
CA GLY A 24 -3.87 -6.29 27.61
C GLY A 24 -4.90 -7.04 28.45
N ILE A 25 -5.82 -7.75 27.80
CA ILE A 25 -6.78 -8.59 28.53
C ILE A 25 -6.03 -9.72 29.26
N PRO A 26 -6.53 -10.21 30.39
CA PRO A 26 -6.01 -11.40 31.05
C PRO A 26 -5.97 -12.60 30.08
N MET A 27 -4.96 -13.46 30.21
CA MET A 27 -4.83 -14.66 29.36
C MET A 27 -6.09 -15.54 29.43
N ALA A 28 -6.77 -15.60 30.59
CA ALA A 28 -8.00 -16.34 30.76
C ALA A 28 -9.18 -15.82 29.92
N GLU A 29 -9.12 -14.58 29.45
CA GLU A 29 -10.12 -13.94 28.58
C GLU A 29 -9.81 -14.09 27.09
N MET A 30 -8.61 -14.54 26.72
CA MET A 30 -8.22 -14.74 25.32
C MET A 30 -9.17 -15.67 24.53
N PRO A 31 -9.72 -16.76 25.10
CA PRO A 31 -10.69 -17.58 24.37
C PRO A 31 -11.96 -16.80 23.98
N GLN A 32 -12.47 -15.94 24.86
CA GLN A 32 -13.63 -15.11 24.54
C GLN A 32 -13.30 -14.08 23.45
N TYR A 33 -12.15 -13.41 23.56
CA TYR A 33 -11.70 -12.47 22.54
C TYR A 33 -11.58 -13.12 21.16
N ILE A 34 -11.01 -14.33 21.11
CA ILE A 34 -10.88 -15.10 19.86
C ILE A 34 -12.26 -15.43 19.27
N GLU A 35 -13.23 -15.88 20.10
CA GLU A 35 -14.59 -16.14 19.62
C GLU A 35 -15.28 -14.88 19.06
N GLU A 36 -15.06 -13.72 19.65
CA GLU A 36 -15.57 -12.44 19.16
C GLU A 36 -14.94 -12.07 17.81
N LEU A 37 -13.62 -12.30 17.65
CA LEU A 37 -12.93 -12.10 16.39
C LEU A 37 -13.44 -13.05 15.29
N LEU A 38 -13.62 -14.34 15.62
CA LEU A 38 -14.18 -15.31 14.69
C LEU A 38 -15.64 -14.98 14.33
N ALA A 39 -16.40 -14.44 15.27
CA ALA A 39 -17.77 -13.95 15.01
C ALA A 39 -17.81 -12.78 14.01
N MET A 40 -16.77 -11.95 13.94
CA MET A 40 -16.63 -10.90 12.93
C MET A 40 -16.45 -11.49 11.51
N ILE A 41 -15.68 -12.56 11.38
CA ILE A 41 -15.53 -13.29 10.10
C ILE A 41 -16.86 -13.93 9.72
N GLU A 42 -17.53 -14.55 10.68
CA GLU A 42 -18.84 -15.16 10.50
C GLU A 42 -19.92 -14.12 10.10
N TRP A 43 -19.89 -12.96 10.74
CA TRP A 43 -20.75 -11.84 10.35
C TRP A 43 -20.51 -11.43 8.90
N ALA A 44 -19.25 -11.34 8.45
CA ALA A 44 -18.92 -10.91 7.11
C ALA A 44 -19.28 -11.96 6.04
N ASN A 45 -19.04 -13.24 6.29
CA ASN A 45 -19.09 -14.30 5.28
C ASN A 45 -20.16 -15.36 5.50
N GLY A 46 -20.69 -15.48 6.72
CA GLY A 46 -21.61 -16.55 7.09
C GLY A 46 -22.97 -16.53 6.35
N ASP A 47 -23.67 -17.65 6.42
CA ASP A 47 -25.03 -17.80 5.89
C ASP A 47 -26.07 -17.29 6.89
N PRO A 48 -26.95 -16.33 6.53
CA PRO A 48 -28.00 -15.83 7.41
C PRO A 48 -29.01 -16.90 7.88
N ALA A 49 -29.12 -18.01 7.17
CA ALA A 49 -30.03 -19.10 7.55
C ALA A 49 -29.51 -19.91 8.74
N THR A 50 -28.19 -19.96 8.95
CA THR A 50 -27.55 -20.81 9.95
C THR A 50 -26.75 -20.03 11.01
N SER A 51 -26.36 -18.81 10.71
CA SER A 51 -25.53 -17.97 11.59
C SER A 51 -26.28 -16.77 12.13
N LYS A 52 -26.29 -16.61 13.45
CA LYS A 52 -26.87 -15.43 14.12
C LYS A 52 -26.17 -14.13 13.68
N TRP A 53 -24.86 -14.18 13.46
CA TRP A 53 -24.07 -13.01 13.07
C TRP A 53 -24.35 -12.60 11.62
N ALA A 54 -24.41 -13.57 10.71
CA ALA A 54 -24.80 -13.32 9.33
C ALA A 54 -26.27 -12.87 9.21
N LYS A 55 -27.17 -13.34 10.10
CA LYS A 55 -28.54 -12.86 10.19
C LYS A 55 -28.59 -11.37 10.56
N MET A 56 -27.78 -10.92 11.53
CA MET A 56 -27.65 -9.50 11.88
C MET A 56 -27.19 -8.65 10.68
N ARG A 57 -26.23 -9.15 9.90
CA ARG A 57 -25.80 -8.49 8.64
C ARG A 57 -26.97 -8.36 7.65
N ALA A 58 -27.74 -9.44 7.47
CA ALA A 58 -28.88 -9.45 6.56
C ALA A 58 -30.00 -8.48 7.03
N GLU A 59 -30.28 -8.43 8.32
CA GLU A 59 -31.26 -7.50 8.92
C GLU A 59 -30.79 -6.04 8.77
N ALA A 60 -29.50 -5.78 8.74
CA ALA A 60 -28.90 -4.48 8.43
C ALA A 60 -28.94 -4.12 6.93
N GLY A 61 -29.60 -4.90 6.08
CA GLY A 61 -29.78 -4.64 4.65
C GLY A 61 -28.75 -5.33 3.73
N HIS A 62 -27.87 -6.16 4.28
CA HIS A 62 -26.79 -6.84 3.52
C HIS A 62 -26.95 -8.39 3.56
N PRO A 63 -27.95 -8.97 2.86
CA PRO A 63 -28.22 -10.42 2.95
C PRO A 63 -27.11 -11.27 2.33
N LYS A 64 -26.35 -10.75 1.35
CA LYS A 64 -25.25 -11.47 0.71
C LYS A 64 -23.96 -11.35 1.51
N PRO A 65 -23.09 -12.40 1.52
CA PRO A 65 -21.75 -12.30 2.11
C PRO A 65 -20.93 -11.16 1.47
N PHE A 66 -20.08 -10.52 2.28
CA PHE A 66 -19.15 -9.50 1.77
C PHE A 66 -17.95 -10.11 1.01
N GLY A 67 -17.73 -11.41 1.14
CA GLY A 67 -16.60 -12.09 0.51
C GLY A 67 -15.26 -11.67 1.11
N LEU A 68 -15.23 -11.52 2.43
CA LEU A 68 -14.01 -11.24 3.18
C LEU A 68 -12.96 -12.32 2.87
N LYS A 69 -11.75 -11.90 2.48
CA LYS A 69 -10.63 -12.80 2.14
C LYS A 69 -9.41 -12.59 3.01
N TYR A 70 -9.27 -11.40 3.61
CA TYR A 70 -8.09 -11.00 4.35
C TYR A 70 -8.47 -10.42 5.69
N ILE A 71 -7.70 -10.76 6.72
CA ILE A 71 -7.79 -10.15 8.05
C ILE A 71 -6.41 -9.68 8.47
N GLY A 72 -6.30 -8.43 8.92
CA GLY A 72 -5.10 -7.90 9.57
C GLY A 72 -5.14 -8.22 11.06
N ILE A 73 -4.08 -8.75 11.61
CA ILE A 73 -3.93 -9.06 13.04
C ILE A 73 -2.75 -8.26 13.59
N GLY A 74 -3.06 -7.33 14.49
CA GLY A 74 -2.13 -6.34 15.00
C GLY A 74 -2.09 -5.07 14.15
N ASN A 75 -1.48 -4.02 14.70
CA ASN A 75 -1.19 -2.76 14.03
C ASN A 75 -0.05 -2.05 14.76
N GLU A 76 1.12 -2.00 14.17
CA GLU A 76 2.31 -1.34 14.73
C GLU A 76 2.67 -1.83 16.15
N ASP A 77 2.36 -3.09 16.44
CA ASP A 77 2.64 -3.66 17.75
C ASP A 77 4.14 -3.91 17.95
N ILE A 78 4.58 -3.79 19.20
CA ILE A 78 5.90 -4.26 19.61
C ILE A 78 5.86 -5.79 19.67
N ILE A 79 6.78 -6.41 18.97
CA ILE A 79 6.90 -7.87 18.93
C ILE A 79 7.55 -8.37 20.22
N SER A 80 6.74 -8.54 21.25
CA SER A 80 7.14 -9.09 22.55
C SER A 80 6.71 -10.55 22.66
N THR A 81 7.26 -11.30 23.62
CA THR A 81 6.82 -12.67 23.88
C THR A 81 5.34 -12.78 24.19
N VAL A 82 4.75 -11.76 24.83
CA VAL A 82 3.30 -11.69 25.09
C VAL A 82 2.52 -11.50 23.80
N PHE A 83 3.03 -10.65 22.89
CA PHE A 83 2.44 -10.48 21.56
C PHE A 83 2.49 -11.80 20.79
N GLU A 84 3.66 -12.43 20.71
CA GLU A 84 3.88 -13.66 19.96
C GLU A 84 2.91 -14.78 20.40
N GLU A 85 2.79 -15.00 21.72
CA GLU A 85 1.89 -16.02 22.28
C GLU A 85 0.43 -15.78 21.88
N ARG A 86 -0.06 -14.56 22.03
CA ARG A 86 -1.45 -14.19 21.72
C ARG A 86 -1.73 -14.19 20.22
N TYR A 87 -0.79 -13.70 19.44
CA TYR A 87 -0.85 -13.72 17.98
C TYR A 87 -0.97 -15.17 17.47
N GLU A 88 -0.15 -16.07 17.99
CA GLU A 88 -0.19 -17.47 17.64
C GLU A 88 -1.54 -18.13 17.97
N MET A 89 -2.12 -17.83 19.15
CA MET A 89 -3.46 -18.32 19.54
C MET A 89 -4.54 -17.87 18.56
N ILE A 90 -4.53 -16.58 18.19
CA ILE A 90 -5.48 -15.99 17.23
C ILE A 90 -5.32 -16.65 15.85
N CYS A 91 -4.10 -16.70 15.34
CA CYS A 91 -3.83 -17.26 14.01
C CYS A 91 -4.24 -18.73 13.92
N LYS A 92 -3.92 -19.55 14.94
CA LYS A 92 -4.34 -20.95 15.00
C LYS A 92 -5.86 -21.11 14.95
N ALA A 93 -6.59 -20.32 15.72
CA ALA A 93 -8.04 -20.37 15.75
C ALA A 93 -8.67 -19.98 14.41
N ILE A 94 -8.13 -18.94 13.72
CA ILE A 94 -8.57 -18.56 12.39
C ILE A 94 -8.28 -19.69 11.37
N ARG A 95 -7.06 -20.24 11.37
CA ARG A 95 -6.66 -21.33 10.46
C ARG A 95 -7.52 -22.58 10.64
N GLU A 96 -7.92 -22.89 11.87
CA GLU A 96 -8.76 -24.04 12.17
C GLU A 96 -10.19 -23.85 11.68
N ARG A 97 -10.80 -22.67 11.89
CA ARG A 97 -12.23 -22.42 11.60
C ARG A 97 -12.46 -21.85 10.20
N TYR A 98 -11.53 -21.03 9.67
CA TYR A 98 -11.65 -20.32 8.40
C TYR A 98 -10.32 -20.41 7.59
N PRO A 99 -9.93 -21.61 7.15
CA PRO A 99 -8.65 -21.83 6.47
C PRO A 99 -8.52 -21.05 5.14
N GLU A 100 -9.64 -20.58 4.57
CA GLU A 100 -9.68 -19.76 3.37
C GLU A 100 -9.32 -18.29 3.62
N ILE A 101 -9.38 -17.84 4.88
CA ILE A 101 -9.03 -16.46 5.25
C ILE A 101 -7.52 -16.31 5.32
N ARG A 102 -7.01 -15.32 4.61
CA ARG A 102 -5.60 -14.96 4.63
C ARG A 102 -5.31 -13.98 5.76
N ILE A 103 -4.28 -14.29 6.52
CA ILE A 103 -3.86 -13.49 7.67
C ILE A 103 -2.71 -12.57 7.25
N CYS A 104 -2.84 -11.29 7.61
CA CYS A 104 -1.79 -10.29 7.51
C CYS A 104 -1.35 -9.92 8.94
N GLY A 105 -0.09 -10.20 9.28
CA GLY A 105 0.50 -9.83 10.56
C GLY A 105 1.16 -8.47 10.50
N THR A 106 1.73 -8.00 11.62
CA THR A 106 2.48 -6.74 11.71
C THR A 106 3.96 -7.00 11.97
N VAL A 107 4.82 -6.11 11.49
CA VAL A 107 6.27 -6.09 11.80
C VAL A 107 6.72 -4.78 12.43
N GLY A 108 5.80 -4.10 13.13
CA GLY A 108 6.05 -2.84 13.81
C GLY A 108 5.84 -1.61 12.94
N PRO A 109 6.13 -0.40 13.51
CA PRO A 109 5.79 0.88 12.91
C PRO A 109 6.85 1.47 11.97
N PHE A 110 8.02 0.83 11.84
CA PHE A 110 9.17 1.37 11.10
C PHE A 110 9.78 0.30 10.20
N HIS A 111 10.49 0.76 9.15
CA HIS A 111 11.27 -0.10 8.28
C HIS A 111 12.65 -0.46 8.88
N THR A 112 13.40 -1.32 8.20
CA THR A 112 14.78 -1.63 8.55
C THR A 112 15.64 -0.34 8.67
N PRO A 113 16.53 -0.22 9.68
CA PRO A 113 16.97 -1.24 10.62
C PRO A 113 16.33 -1.15 12.01
N SER A 114 15.05 -0.77 12.14
CA SER A 114 14.43 -0.68 13.48
C SER A 114 14.37 -2.05 14.16
N ALA A 115 14.40 -2.06 15.50
CA ALA A 115 14.31 -3.28 16.30
C ALA A 115 12.99 -4.01 16.02
N ASP A 116 11.87 -3.27 16.02
CA ASP A 116 10.53 -3.84 15.80
C ASP A 116 10.43 -4.56 14.45
N TYR A 117 10.97 -3.97 13.38
CA TYR A 117 11.04 -4.59 12.06
C TYR A 117 11.87 -5.89 12.07
N ILE A 118 13.05 -5.86 12.69
CA ILE A 118 13.95 -7.02 12.75
C ILE A 118 13.28 -8.14 13.53
N GLU A 119 12.74 -7.87 14.71
CA GLU A 119 12.06 -8.83 15.56
C GLU A 119 10.81 -9.43 14.89
N GLY A 120 10.00 -8.58 14.25
CA GLY A 120 8.81 -9.02 13.52
C GLY A 120 9.13 -9.94 12.33
N TRP A 121 10.16 -9.63 11.55
CA TRP A 121 10.61 -10.51 10.48
C TRP A 121 11.29 -11.78 10.99
N ASP A 122 12.00 -11.72 12.14
CA ASP A 122 12.57 -12.92 12.77
C ASP A 122 11.47 -13.85 13.28
N PHE A 123 10.41 -13.30 13.87
CA PHE A 123 9.23 -14.06 14.25
C PHE A 123 8.56 -14.70 13.02
N THR A 124 8.38 -13.93 11.95
CA THR A 124 7.79 -14.42 10.69
C THR A 124 8.61 -15.55 10.08
N ARG A 125 9.95 -15.47 10.07
CA ARG A 125 10.84 -16.52 9.57
C ARG A 125 10.75 -17.80 10.39
N LYS A 126 10.57 -17.69 11.71
CA LYS A 126 10.40 -18.83 12.60
C LYS A 126 9.02 -19.49 12.46
N HIS A 127 8.00 -18.70 12.12
CA HIS A 127 6.60 -19.13 12.09
C HIS A 127 5.88 -18.76 10.78
N PRO A 128 6.44 -19.09 9.59
CA PRO A 128 5.90 -18.64 8.31
C PRO A 128 4.49 -19.17 8.01
N GLN A 129 4.05 -20.22 8.71
CA GLN A 129 2.71 -20.82 8.53
C GLN A 129 1.59 -20.02 9.23
N LEU A 130 1.91 -19.13 10.14
CA LEU A 130 0.89 -18.38 10.89
C LEU A 130 0.20 -17.33 10.02
N GLN A 131 0.93 -16.72 9.10
CA GLN A 131 0.44 -15.61 8.29
C GLN A 131 0.78 -15.77 6.82
N ASP A 132 -0.02 -15.15 5.94
CA ASP A 132 0.20 -15.14 4.50
C ASP A 132 0.95 -13.88 4.04
N MET A 133 0.83 -12.81 4.83
CA MET A 133 1.45 -11.52 4.58
C MET A 133 1.90 -10.88 5.90
N VAL A 134 2.82 -9.95 5.79
CA VAL A 134 3.23 -9.04 6.87
C VAL A 134 2.95 -7.61 6.46
N ASP A 135 2.46 -6.83 7.41
CA ASP A 135 2.15 -5.42 7.25
C ASP A 135 3.37 -4.56 7.62
N GLU A 136 3.91 -3.85 6.65
CA GLU A 136 4.99 -2.91 6.82
C GLU A 136 4.47 -1.47 6.75
N HIS A 137 4.94 -0.62 7.66
CA HIS A 137 4.59 0.78 7.74
C HIS A 137 5.83 1.65 7.71
N TYR A 138 5.84 2.69 6.88
CA TYR A 138 6.87 3.73 6.94
C TYR A 138 6.45 5.03 6.26
N TYR A 139 6.77 6.12 6.94
CA TYR A 139 6.55 7.49 6.48
C TYR A 139 7.90 8.17 6.34
N GLU A 140 8.31 8.43 5.10
CA GLU A 140 9.67 8.84 4.82
C GLU A 140 9.75 10.10 3.94
N SER A 141 10.96 10.66 3.82
CA SER A 141 11.20 11.80 2.94
C SER A 141 11.12 11.40 1.46
N THR A 142 10.84 12.37 0.58
CA THR A 142 10.90 12.17 -0.87
C THR A 142 12.24 11.59 -1.32
N GLY A 143 13.34 12.08 -0.69
CA GLY A 143 14.68 11.56 -0.96
C GLY A 143 14.84 10.09 -0.60
N TRP A 144 14.26 9.67 0.53
CA TRP A 144 14.31 8.27 0.92
C TRP A 144 13.66 7.38 -0.15
N PHE A 145 12.43 7.66 -0.57
CA PHE A 145 11.72 6.89 -1.59
C PHE A 145 12.48 6.82 -2.92
N MET A 146 13.10 7.94 -3.34
CA MET A 146 13.87 8.01 -4.58
C MET A 146 15.15 7.18 -4.53
N HIS A 147 15.76 7.02 -3.35
CA HIS A 147 17.05 6.34 -3.19
C HIS A 147 16.96 4.90 -2.68
N HIS A 148 15.78 4.44 -2.24
CA HIS A 148 15.55 3.05 -1.78
C HIS A 148 14.66 2.27 -2.74
N ARG A 149 14.86 2.48 -4.04
CA ARG A 149 14.06 1.84 -5.09
C ARG A 149 14.33 0.33 -5.22
N ASP A 150 15.43 -0.16 -4.69
CA ASP A 150 15.81 -1.56 -4.59
C ASP A 150 15.44 -2.22 -3.25
N TYR A 151 14.67 -1.51 -2.41
CA TYR A 151 14.35 -1.93 -1.04
C TYR A 151 13.84 -3.38 -0.97
N TYR A 152 12.94 -3.77 -1.85
CA TYR A 152 12.37 -5.11 -1.89
C TYR A 152 13.15 -6.13 -2.72
N ASP A 153 14.24 -5.74 -3.39
CA ASP A 153 14.99 -6.64 -4.28
C ASP A 153 15.67 -7.80 -3.53
N GLY A 154 16.10 -7.54 -2.29
CA GLY A 154 16.76 -8.50 -1.42
C GLY A 154 15.84 -9.40 -0.59
N TYR A 155 14.51 -9.23 -0.65
CA TYR A 155 13.57 -10.02 0.14
C TYR A 155 13.51 -11.47 -0.32
N ASP A 156 13.37 -12.38 0.65
CA ASP A 156 13.17 -13.80 0.36
C ASP A 156 11.77 -14.06 -0.19
N ARG A 157 11.69 -14.54 -1.43
CA ARG A 157 10.44 -14.81 -2.16
C ARG A 157 9.66 -16.01 -1.62
N GLN A 158 10.23 -16.79 -0.72
CA GLN A 158 9.57 -17.95 -0.11
C GLN A 158 8.85 -17.61 1.20
N LEU A 159 9.15 -16.46 1.78
CA LEU A 159 8.48 -15.96 2.98
C LEU A 159 7.10 -15.39 2.69
N PRO A 160 6.26 -15.16 3.72
CA PRO A 160 5.03 -14.39 3.60
C PRO A 160 5.25 -13.09 2.85
N LYS A 161 4.28 -12.72 2.02
CA LYS A 161 4.37 -11.51 1.20
C LYS A 161 4.23 -10.25 2.05
N VAL A 162 4.67 -9.13 1.50
CA VAL A 162 4.48 -7.83 2.12
C VAL A 162 3.12 -7.24 1.70
N TYR A 163 2.39 -6.74 2.65
CA TYR A 163 1.40 -5.70 2.51
C TYR A 163 2.03 -4.40 3.03
N LEU A 164 2.33 -3.46 2.15
CA LEU A 164 2.75 -2.12 2.56
C LEU A 164 1.48 -1.35 2.94
N GLY A 165 1.05 -1.51 4.20
CA GLY A 165 -0.28 -1.11 4.66
C GLY A 165 -0.38 0.36 4.99
N GLU A 166 0.73 0.99 5.36
CA GLU A 166 0.80 2.43 5.56
C GLU A 166 2.10 3.00 5.01
N TYR A 167 1.99 3.94 4.09
CA TYR A 167 3.14 4.72 3.64
C TYR A 167 2.72 6.07 3.07
N ALA A 168 3.60 7.02 3.17
CA ALA A 168 3.51 8.29 2.46
C ALA A 168 4.89 8.95 2.36
N ALA A 169 5.15 9.61 1.24
CA ALA A 169 6.29 10.51 1.11
C ALA A 169 5.96 11.87 1.73
N SER A 170 6.93 12.49 2.40
CA SER A 170 6.75 13.79 3.01
C SER A 170 7.88 14.76 2.67
N THR A 171 7.54 16.04 2.63
CA THR A 171 8.47 17.17 2.61
C THR A 171 8.38 17.94 3.94
N LYS A 172 9.18 18.97 4.11
CA LYS A 172 9.07 19.86 5.29
C LYS A 172 7.68 20.51 5.42
N ALA A 173 7.00 20.74 4.31
CA ALA A 173 5.64 21.28 4.30
C ALA A 173 4.58 20.30 4.77
N ARG A 174 4.93 19.00 4.84
CA ARG A 174 4.11 17.86 5.24
C ARG A 174 2.92 17.57 4.33
N ARG A 175 2.22 18.55 3.77
CA ARG A 175 1.12 18.32 2.82
C ARG A 175 1.63 17.73 1.51
N PRO A 176 0.91 16.74 0.93
CA PRO A 176 1.27 16.17 -0.35
C PRO A 176 1.30 17.23 -1.46
N ASN A 177 2.30 17.12 -2.30
CA ASN A 177 2.52 17.98 -3.45
C ASN A 177 3.03 17.13 -4.63
N VAL A 178 3.36 17.76 -5.76
CA VAL A 178 3.87 17.04 -6.94
C VAL A 178 5.20 16.33 -6.62
N GLU A 179 6.08 16.90 -5.78
CA GLU A 179 7.34 16.24 -5.41
C GLU A 179 7.10 14.92 -4.66
N THR A 180 6.19 14.91 -3.67
CA THR A 180 5.85 13.69 -2.94
C THR A 180 5.21 12.66 -3.86
N ALA A 181 4.29 13.09 -4.72
CA ALA A 181 3.61 12.25 -5.70
C ALA A 181 4.58 11.58 -6.69
N LEU A 182 5.58 12.32 -7.18
CA LEU A 182 6.63 11.78 -8.05
C LEU A 182 7.52 10.77 -7.32
N ALA A 183 7.89 11.04 -6.05
CA ALA A 183 8.68 10.11 -5.25
C ALA A 183 7.91 8.79 -5.02
N GLU A 184 6.64 8.87 -4.69
CA GLU A 184 5.74 7.71 -4.54
C GLU A 184 5.56 6.96 -5.87
N ALA A 185 5.36 7.68 -6.99
CA ALA A 185 5.23 7.07 -8.31
C ALA A 185 6.49 6.30 -8.72
N LEU A 186 7.68 6.87 -8.48
CA LEU A 186 8.95 6.20 -8.70
C LEU A 186 9.02 4.90 -7.90
N TYR A 187 8.70 4.95 -6.62
CA TYR A 187 8.70 3.80 -5.73
C TYR A 187 7.66 2.74 -6.15
N LEU A 188 6.46 3.15 -6.55
CA LEU A 188 5.43 2.25 -7.05
C LEU A 188 5.85 1.50 -8.34
N THR A 189 6.68 2.10 -9.21
CA THR A 189 7.22 1.37 -10.37
C THR A 189 8.11 0.19 -9.95
N ASP A 190 8.82 0.32 -8.82
CA ASP A 190 9.66 -0.75 -8.29
C ASP A 190 8.89 -1.74 -7.44
N ILE A 191 7.81 -1.32 -6.79
CA ILE A 191 6.83 -2.22 -6.16
C ILE A 191 6.18 -3.12 -7.22
N GLU A 192 5.76 -2.58 -8.37
CA GLU A 192 5.23 -3.40 -9.47
C GLU A 192 6.28 -4.40 -9.99
N ARG A 193 7.56 -4.02 -10.02
CA ARG A 193 8.66 -4.91 -10.36
C ARG A 193 8.85 -6.04 -9.33
N ASN A 194 8.57 -5.77 -8.07
CA ASN A 194 8.62 -6.69 -6.95
C ASN A 194 7.23 -7.25 -6.54
N GLY A 195 6.28 -7.36 -7.47
CA GLY A 195 4.93 -7.88 -7.19
C GLY A 195 4.89 -9.36 -6.77
N ASP A 196 6.01 -10.06 -6.85
CA ASP A 196 6.22 -11.38 -6.26
C ASP A 196 6.52 -11.32 -4.75
N VAL A 197 6.96 -10.18 -4.24
CA VAL A 197 7.18 -9.89 -2.81
C VAL A 197 6.02 -9.04 -2.27
N VAL A 198 5.74 -7.89 -2.87
CA VAL A 198 4.73 -6.95 -2.39
C VAL A 198 3.39 -7.27 -3.02
N ALA A 199 2.47 -7.79 -2.23
CA ALA A 199 1.14 -8.22 -2.69
C ALA A 199 0.15 -7.05 -2.81
N MET A 200 0.25 -6.07 -1.93
CA MET A 200 -0.66 -4.92 -1.84
C MET A 200 0.06 -3.71 -1.27
N THR A 201 -0.47 -2.53 -1.59
CA THR A 201 -0.04 -1.26 -0.98
C THR A 201 -1.25 -0.41 -0.61
N SER A 202 -1.16 0.37 0.46
CA SER A 202 -2.17 1.34 0.87
C SER A 202 -1.51 2.61 1.36
N TYR A 203 -1.82 3.72 0.72
CA TYR A 203 -1.43 5.03 1.23
C TYR A 203 -2.17 5.34 2.52
N ALA A 204 -1.50 5.96 3.47
CA ALA A 204 -2.10 6.38 4.73
C ALA A 204 -1.51 7.72 5.23
N PRO A 205 -2.32 8.50 6.00
CA PRO A 205 -3.77 8.41 6.14
C PRO A 205 -4.54 8.84 4.88
N LEU A 206 -5.85 8.50 4.84
CA LEU A 206 -6.66 8.75 3.63
C LEU A 206 -7.36 10.10 3.64
N LEU A 207 -7.97 10.51 4.73
CA LEU A 207 -8.94 11.58 4.80
C LEU A 207 -8.62 12.58 5.91
N ALA A 208 -8.54 13.86 5.56
CA ALA A 208 -8.38 14.96 6.51
C ALA A 208 -9.49 15.99 6.35
N LYS A 209 -10.28 16.19 7.39
CA LYS A 209 -11.24 17.31 7.43
C LYS A 209 -10.53 18.58 7.87
N ASP A 210 -10.68 19.66 7.08
CA ASP A 210 -10.07 20.97 7.36
C ASP A 210 -10.33 21.42 8.79
N GLY A 211 -9.27 21.78 9.51
CA GLY A 211 -9.32 22.23 10.90
C GLY A 211 -9.68 21.15 11.93
N HIS A 212 -9.82 19.90 11.52
CA HIS A 212 -10.21 18.78 12.37
C HIS A 212 -9.39 17.51 12.14
N HIS A 213 -8.09 17.67 11.85
CA HIS A 213 -7.13 16.57 11.74
C HIS A 213 -5.86 16.93 12.51
N ASN A 214 -5.15 15.92 12.98
CA ASN A 214 -3.92 16.05 13.78
C ASN A 214 -2.68 15.52 13.04
N TRP A 215 -2.85 15.08 11.79
CA TRP A 215 -1.79 14.48 11.01
C TRP A 215 -1.73 15.09 9.61
N ASP A 216 -0.54 15.22 9.08
CA ASP A 216 -0.17 15.43 7.69
C ASP A 216 1.05 14.54 7.39
N PRO A 217 1.17 13.94 6.20
CA PRO A 217 0.31 14.11 5.03
C PRO A 217 -0.97 13.27 5.08
N ASP A 218 -2.01 13.72 4.38
CA ASP A 218 -3.23 12.94 4.09
C ASP A 218 -3.50 12.93 2.58
N MET A 219 -4.17 11.90 2.09
CA MET A 219 -4.36 11.73 0.65
C MET A 219 -5.44 12.63 0.07
N ILE A 220 -6.51 12.89 0.84
CA ILE A 220 -7.67 13.69 0.43
C ILE A 220 -8.04 14.65 1.55
N TYR A 221 -8.01 15.93 1.26
CA TYR A 221 -8.52 16.96 2.17
C TYR A 221 -9.95 17.35 1.81
N PHE A 222 -10.78 17.63 2.79
CA PHE A 222 -12.16 18.02 2.54
C PHE A 222 -12.70 19.00 3.59
N SER A 223 -13.70 19.78 3.17
CA SER A 223 -14.52 20.62 4.02
C SER A 223 -15.96 20.08 4.05
N ASN A 224 -16.90 20.88 4.58
CA ASN A 224 -18.33 20.53 4.50
C ASN A 224 -18.90 20.63 3.07
N THR A 225 -18.21 21.31 2.16
CA THR A 225 -18.73 21.67 0.83
C THR A 225 -17.79 21.30 -0.31
N GLU A 226 -16.55 20.90 -0.02
CA GLU A 226 -15.52 20.66 -1.03
C GLU A 226 -14.68 19.44 -0.69
N VAL A 227 -14.27 18.71 -1.72
CA VAL A 227 -13.30 17.62 -1.64
C VAL A 227 -12.11 17.96 -2.54
N ARG A 228 -10.91 17.87 -1.99
CA ARG A 228 -9.64 18.21 -2.66
C ARG A 228 -8.69 17.01 -2.65
N PRO A 229 -8.71 16.16 -3.70
CA PRO A 229 -7.70 15.15 -3.90
C PRO A 229 -6.31 15.79 -4.08
N THR A 230 -5.30 15.17 -3.51
CA THR A 230 -3.91 15.62 -3.64
C THR A 230 -3.23 14.98 -4.86
N PRO A 231 -2.02 15.44 -5.26
CA PRO A 231 -1.23 14.75 -6.27
C PRO A 231 -0.91 13.28 -5.88
N ALA A 232 -0.76 12.97 -4.60
CA ALA A 232 -0.61 11.62 -4.10
C ALA A 232 -1.84 10.75 -4.42
N TYR A 233 -3.07 11.28 -4.23
CA TYR A 233 -4.30 10.59 -4.63
C TYR A 233 -4.29 10.24 -6.13
N GLU A 234 -3.94 11.18 -6.99
CA GLU A 234 -3.93 10.93 -8.42
C GLU A 234 -2.86 9.91 -8.82
N THR A 235 -1.73 9.90 -8.12
CA THR A 235 -0.70 8.86 -8.29
C THR A 235 -1.24 7.48 -7.93
N GLN A 236 -1.83 7.32 -6.73
CA GLN A 236 -2.41 6.05 -6.29
C GLN A 236 -3.53 5.60 -7.24
N ARG A 237 -4.39 6.52 -7.69
CA ARG A 237 -5.47 6.24 -8.65
C ARG A 237 -4.92 5.73 -9.97
N LEU A 238 -3.92 6.39 -10.55
CA LEU A 238 -3.31 5.97 -11.81
C LEU A 238 -2.70 4.57 -11.71
N PHE A 239 -1.97 4.29 -10.63
CA PHE A 239 -1.37 2.97 -10.44
C PHE A 239 -2.41 1.87 -10.16
N SER A 240 -3.51 2.19 -9.47
CA SER A 240 -4.59 1.24 -9.16
C SER A 240 -5.48 0.95 -10.38
N VAL A 241 -5.92 1.99 -11.09
CA VAL A 241 -6.81 1.85 -12.25
C VAL A 241 -6.10 1.15 -13.41
N TYR A 242 -4.82 1.45 -13.59
CA TYR A 242 -3.95 0.84 -14.60
C TYR A 242 -3.06 -0.25 -14.00
N GLY A 243 -3.58 -0.97 -13.00
CA GLY A 243 -2.93 -2.12 -12.40
C GLY A 243 -2.93 -3.34 -13.32
N GLY A 244 -2.07 -4.31 -13.01
CA GLY A 244 -2.00 -5.60 -13.68
C GLY A 244 -1.58 -6.69 -12.70
N ASP A 245 -1.83 -7.94 -13.06
CA ASP A 245 -1.43 -9.11 -12.27
C ASP A 245 -0.11 -9.72 -12.73
N ARG A 246 0.50 -9.14 -13.78
CA ARG A 246 1.78 -9.59 -14.34
C ARG A 246 2.69 -8.40 -14.62
N TYR A 247 3.84 -8.37 -13.98
CA TYR A 247 4.92 -7.47 -14.36
C TYR A 247 5.61 -7.99 -15.63
N VAL A 248 5.82 -7.11 -16.59
CA VAL A 248 6.62 -7.38 -17.79
C VAL A 248 8.00 -6.77 -17.57
N LYS A 249 9.05 -7.60 -17.61
CA LYS A 249 10.42 -7.14 -17.33
C LYS A 249 10.77 -5.91 -18.16
N THR A 250 11.02 -4.82 -17.46
CA THR A 250 11.32 -3.50 -18.02
C THR A 250 12.70 -3.06 -17.53
N THR A 251 13.50 -2.52 -18.43
CA THR A 251 14.80 -1.95 -18.10
C THR A 251 14.87 -0.52 -18.59
N LEU A 252 15.11 0.41 -17.68
CA LEU A 252 15.35 1.83 -17.98
C LEU A 252 16.86 2.10 -17.90
N LYS A 253 17.45 2.51 -19.03
CA LYS A 253 18.86 2.91 -19.11
C LYS A 253 18.96 4.43 -19.04
N SER A 254 19.73 4.94 -18.11
CA SER A 254 19.98 6.39 -17.94
C SER A 254 21.36 6.64 -17.34
N ASP A 255 21.78 7.89 -17.28
CA ASP A 255 22.93 8.30 -16.48
C ASP A 255 22.65 7.98 -15.00
N ALA A 256 23.63 7.36 -14.32
CA ALA A 256 23.52 6.98 -12.91
C ALA A 256 23.20 8.16 -11.97
N LYS A 257 23.64 9.39 -12.34
CA LYS A 257 23.38 10.60 -11.55
C LYS A 257 21.89 10.96 -11.46
N VAL A 258 21.09 10.55 -12.43
CA VAL A 258 19.66 10.89 -12.52
C VAL A 258 18.75 9.65 -12.46
N ALA A 259 19.30 8.46 -12.43
CA ALA A 259 18.54 7.20 -12.45
C ALA A 259 17.47 7.14 -11.35
N HIS A 260 17.78 7.64 -10.14
CA HIS A 260 16.86 7.70 -9.00
C HIS A 260 15.63 8.61 -9.21
N ARG A 261 15.66 9.47 -10.26
CA ARG A 261 14.56 10.39 -10.61
C ARG A 261 13.74 9.94 -11.83
N LEU A 262 14.03 8.76 -12.35
CA LEU A 262 13.40 8.21 -13.54
C LEU A 262 12.78 6.86 -13.23
N GLY A 263 11.54 6.65 -13.64
CA GLY A 263 10.82 5.40 -13.41
C GLY A 263 10.11 4.89 -14.65
N ALA A 264 10.10 3.57 -14.80
CA ALA A 264 9.31 2.89 -15.80
C ALA A 264 8.84 1.53 -15.30
N SER A 265 7.57 1.22 -15.47
CA SER A 265 7.04 -0.13 -15.28
C SER A 265 6.06 -0.48 -16.39
N LEU A 266 6.03 -1.76 -16.74
CA LEU A 266 5.08 -2.33 -17.68
C LEU A 266 4.36 -3.48 -16.99
N VAL A 267 3.06 -3.37 -16.86
CA VAL A 267 2.22 -4.43 -16.30
C VAL A 267 1.18 -4.91 -17.32
N LYS A 268 0.75 -6.15 -17.16
CA LYS A 268 -0.31 -6.76 -17.96
C LYS A 268 -1.46 -7.21 -17.06
N ASP A 269 -2.66 -6.89 -17.45
CA ASP A 269 -3.88 -7.50 -16.93
C ASP A 269 -4.17 -8.78 -17.72
N SER A 270 -4.01 -9.93 -17.09
CA SER A 270 -4.20 -11.23 -17.74
C SER A 270 -5.67 -11.51 -18.13
N LYS A 271 -6.64 -10.85 -17.49
CA LYS A 271 -8.06 -11.02 -17.77
C LYS A 271 -8.47 -10.30 -19.06
N THR A 272 -7.96 -9.09 -19.24
CA THR A 272 -8.32 -8.26 -20.41
C THR A 272 -7.27 -8.34 -21.53
N GLY A 273 -6.07 -8.80 -21.22
CA GLY A 273 -4.92 -8.80 -22.12
C GLY A 273 -4.24 -7.44 -22.26
N ARG A 274 -4.81 -6.37 -21.68
CA ARG A 274 -4.27 -5.01 -21.74
C ARG A 274 -2.94 -4.89 -21.02
N ARG A 275 -2.10 -4.02 -21.53
CA ARG A 275 -0.81 -3.68 -20.92
C ARG A 275 -0.80 -2.20 -20.63
N TYR A 276 -0.14 -1.83 -19.53
CA TYR A 276 -0.04 -0.45 -19.09
C TYR A 276 1.42 -0.10 -18.84
N LEU A 277 1.94 0.82 -19.65
CA LEU A 277 3.28 1.38 -19.50
C LEU A 277 3.17 2.65 -18.66
N LYS A 278 3.78 2.64 -17.48
CA LYS A 278 3.86 3.79 -16.58
C LYS A 278 5.25 4.39 -16.64
N LEU A 279 5.31 5.69 -16.78
CA LEU A 279 6.54 6.45 -16.96
C LEU A 279 6.55 7.63 -15.99
N VAL A 280 7.66 7.80 -15.28
CA VAL A 280 7.85 8.87 -14.31
C VAL A 280 9.11 9.65 -14.61
N ASN A 281 8.97 10.96 -14.74
CA ASN A 281 10.05 11.91 -14.89
C ASN A 281 10.03 12.92 -13.72
N ALA A 282 10.91 12.76 -12.74
CA ALA A 282 11.07 13.69 -11.62
C ALA A 282 12.21 14.69 -11.84
N LEU A 283 12.64 14.92 -13.10
CA LEU A 283 13.63 15.92 -13.46
C LEU A 283 12.95 17.25 -13.85
N PRO A 284 13.67 18.38 -13.68
CA PRO A 284 13.19 19.71 -14.08
C PRO A 284 13.26 19.97 -15.60
N VAL A 285 13.52 18.94 -16.38
CA VAL A 285 13.69 19.03 -17.84
C VAL A 285 12.86 17.96 -18.53
N ALA A 286 12.44 18.24 -19.75
CA ALA A 286 11.81 17.25 -20.61
C ALA A 286 12.80 16.10 -20.91
N LEU A 287 12.28 14.89 -20.92
CA LEU A 287 13.07 13.68 -21.13
C LEU A 287 12.67 13.01 -22.43
N LYS A 288 13.65 12.78 -23.32
CA LYS A 288 13.44 11.97 -24.51
C LYS A 288 13.80 10.50 -24.19
N LEU A 289 12.80 9.62 -24.26
CA LEU A 289 12.92 8.20 -24.02
C LEU A 289 12.83 7.43 -25.33
N THR A 290 13.85 6.63 -25.64
CA THR A 290 13.82 5.70 -26.79
C THR A 290 13.25 4.35 -26.35
N LEU A 291 12.26 3.87 -27.07
CA LEU A 291 11.60 2.59 -26.84
C LEU A 291 12.28 1.52 -27.73
N GLU A 292 12.97 0.55 -27.12
CA GLU A 292 13.70 -0.46 -27.88
C GLU A 292 12.82 -1.60 -28.41
N VAL A 293 11.76 -1.95 -27.68
CA VAL A 293 10.94 -3.16 -27.96
C VAL A 293 9.49 -2.85 -28.29
N ILE A 294 9.01 -1.68 -27.90
CA ILE A 294 7.63 -1.25 -28.10
C ILE A 294 7.61 -0.13 -29.12
N THR A 295 6.81 -0.31 -30.17
CA THR A 295 6.49 0.79 -31.10
C THR A 295 5.13 1.33 -30.76
N LEU A 296 5.04 2.64 -30.53
CA LEU A 296 3.78 3.33 -30.28
C LEU A 296 3.26 3.92 -31.60
N PRO A 297 2.00 3.66 -31.96
CA PRO A 297 1.37 4.30 -33.11
C PRO A 297 1.34 5.84 -32.96
N GLU A 298 1.37 6.56 -34.08
CA GLU A 298 1.09 7.98 -34.08
C GLU A 298 -0.30 8.27 -33.51
N GLY A 299 -0.44 9.31 -32.69
CA GLY A 299 -1.69 9.61 -31.99
C GLY A 299 -1.93 8.81 -30.72
N THR A 300 -0.99 7.95 -30.30
CA THR A 300 -1.06 7.31 -28.97
C THR A 300 -1.20 8.36 -27.88
N THR A 301 -2.16 8.15 -26.98
CA THR A 301 -2.41 9.04 -25.85
C THR A 301 -1.86 8.47 -24.55
N ALA A 302 -1.55 9.34 -23.61
CA ALA A 302 -1.21 8.99 -22.25
C ALA A 302 -2.10 9.75 -21.26
N GLU A 303 -2.57 9.07 -20.24
CA GLU A 303 -3.20 9.70 -19.09
C GLU A 303 -2.16 10.02 -18.02
N GLY A 304 -2.30 11.18 -17.37
CA GLY A 304 -1.39 11.56 -16.29
C GLY A 304 -1.42 13.05 -16.00
N PHE A 305 -0.45 13.48 -15.24
CA PHE A 305 -0.28 14.90 -14.91
C PHE A 305 1.21 15.31 -14.95
N CYS A 306 1.44 16.61 -14.98
CA CYS A 306 2.71 17.26 -14.68
C CYS A 306 2.42 18.53 -13.88
N GLY A 307 3.40 19.01 -13.12
CA GLY A 307 3.26 20.24 -12.33
C GLY A 307 4.57 20.60 -11.65
N MET A 308 4.65 21.81 -11.11
CA MET A 308 5.82 22.21 -10.33
C MET A 308 5.85 21.42 -8.99
N PRO A 309 7.04 21.13 -8.46
CA PRO A 309 7.19 20.28 -7.27
C PRO A 309 6.35 20.70 -6.06
N GLU A 310 6.15 22.00 -5.85
CA GLU A 310 5.42 22.57 -4.73
C GLU A 310 3.90 22.59 -4.90
N GLU A 311 3.37 22.31 -6.09
CA GLU A 311 1.93 22.33 -6.36
C GLU A 311 1.22 21.20 -5.57
N GLN A 312 0.17 21.59 -4.85
CA GLN A 312 -0.64 20.70 -4.00
C GLN A 312 -1.90 20.18 -4.70
N GLN A 313 -2.15 20.60 -5.92
CA GLN A 313 -3.25 20.14 -6.76
C GLN A 313 -2.75 19.97 -8.19
N VAL A 314 -3.25 18.93 -8.84
CA VAL A 314 -2.96 18.66 -10.25
C VAL A 314 -4.25 18.32 -10.98
N LYS A 315 -4.22 18.52 -12.28
CA LYS A 315 -5.27 18.04 -13.19
C LYS A 315 -4.73 16.87 -13.99
N VAL A 316 -5.34 15.71 -13.83
CA VAL A 316 -5.05 14.58 -14.71
C VAL A 316 -5.73 14.83 -16.06
N THR A 317 -4.95 14.68 -17.13
CA THR A 317 -5.39 14.83 -18.51
C THR A 317 -5.02 13.62 -19.33
N THR A 318 -5.77 13.38 -20.40
CA THR A 318 -5.40 12.41 -21.44
C THR A 318 -4.96 13.22 -22.67
N GLU A 319 -3.68 13.11 -23.01
CA GLU A 319 -3.07 13.91 -24.06
C GLU A 319 -2.29 13.03 -25.05
N PRO A 320 -2.21 13.42 -26.33
CA PRO A 320 -1.33 12.76 -27.28
C PRO A 320 0.14 12.82 -26.79
N LEU A 321 0.83 11.70 -26.89
CA LEU A 321 2.27 11.68 -26.67
C LEU A 321 3.00 12.34 -27.83
N VAL A 322 4.02 13.12 -27.52
CA VAL A 322 4.97 13.59 -28.53
C VAL A 322 5.86 12.42 -28.91
N ILE A 323 5.68 11.88 -30.11
CA ILE A 323 6.42 10.73 -30.64
C ILE A 323 7.36 11.23 -31.75
N GLU A 324 8.65 10.93 -31.61
CA GLU A 324 9.69 11.28 -32.57
C GLU A 324 10.44 9.97 -33.00
N GLY A 325 9.93 9.35 -34.06
CA GLY A 325 10.41 8.04 -34.50
C GLY A 325 10.09 6.97 -33.44
N ASN A 326 11.12 6.33 -32.88
CA ASN A 326 10.96 5.36 -31.79
C ASN A 326 11.16 5.95 -30.39
N SER A 327 11.05 7.27 -30.27
CA SER A 327 11.21 7.99 -29.00
C SER A 327 9.95 8.74 -28.64
N ILE A 328 9.74 8.89 -27.34
CA ILE A 328 8.68 9.73 -26.76
C ILE A 328 9.30 10.83 -25.91
N VAL A 329 8.61 11.94 -25.80
CA VAL A 329 9.03 13.07 -24.94
C VAL A 329 8.11 13.14 -23.73
N LEU A 330 8.70 13.02 -22.53
CA LEU A 330 8.01 13.24 -21.26
C LEU A 330 8.26 14.65 -20.75
N PRO A 331 7.21 15.39 -20.34
CA PRO A 331 7.37 16.70 -19.72
C PRO A 331 8.22 16.63 -18.44
N PRO A 332 8.77 17.76 -17.97
CA PRO A 332 9.32 17.87 -16.62
C PRO A 332 8.29 17.51 -15.57
N TYR A 333 8.72 16.90 -14.47
CA TYR A 333 7.89 16.58 -13.30
C TYR A 333 6.56 15.92 -13.67
N ALA A 334 6.63 14.82 -14.43
CA ALA A 334 5.45 14.18 -15.02
C ALA A 334 5.31 12.70 -14.63
N ILE A 335 4.05 12.28 -14.50
CA ILE A 335 3.62 10.89 -14.53
C ILE A 335 2.78 10.69 -15.78
N ARG A 336 3.05 9.64 -16.56
CA ARG A 336 2.28 9.27 -17.74
C ARG A 336 2.01 7.77 -17.76
N VAL A 337 0.77 7.40 -18.06
CA VAL A 337 0.34 6.02 -18.25
C VAL A 337 -0.17 5.85 -19.67
N VAL A 338 0.40 4.89 -20.38
CA VAL A 338 0.03 4.52 -21.75
C VAL A 338 -0.66 3.17 -21.74
N SER A 339 -1.85 3.08 -22.29
CA SER A 339 -2.56 1.81 -22.51
C SER A 339 -2.13 1.21 -23.86
N LEU A 340 -1.71 -0.09 -23.84
CA LEU A 340 -1.14 -0.83 -24.96
C LEU A 340 -1.99 -2.07 -25.29
#